data_33b7d230d8d88685aafdcf3a85a06d83
#
_entry.id   33b7d230d8d88685aafdcf3a85a06d83
#
_cell.length_a   1.000
_cell.length_b   1.000
_cell.length_c   1.000
_cell.angle_alpha   90.00
_cell.angle_beta   90.00
_cell.angle_gamma   90.00
#
_symmetry.space_group_name_H-M   'P 1'
#
loop_
_entity.id
_entity.type
_entity.pdbx_description
1 polymer ?
#
loop_
_entity_poly.entity_id
_entity_poly.type
_entity_poly.pdbx_seq_one_letter_code
_entity_poly.pdbx_strand_id
1 'polypeptide(L)'
;MQPRLIKKGAEADIYFTTWAGRKAISKIRAPKPYRHVELDRTIRKQRTIREANFMSIAKKAGIESPYVYFVDPKNAEIIMEFIEGRNVKDVITPALCREIGRYSALLHSINIVHGDLTTSNFIIDKKRLVLLDFGLSYYSERTEDVATDLRLIKEVLASAHIRVRGAFERFVEGYVSIAGKKKTDRILENVREIEQRGRYARVT
;
A
#
# COMPACT_ATOMS: atom_id res chain seq x y z
N MET A 1 8.89 23.91 -13.58
CA MET A 1 9.33 22.77 -14.43
C MET A 1 8.07 22.11 -14.98
N GLN A 2 8.01 21.77 -16.26
CA GLN A 2 6.86 21.04 -16.82
C GLN A 2 6.81 19.61 -16.21
N PRO A 3 5.63 19.10 -15.84
CA PRO A 3 5.48 17.76 -15.33
C PRO A 3 5.98 16.71 -16.34
N ARG A 4 6.83 15.77 -15.88
CA ARG A 4 7.35 14.66 -16.70
C ARG A 4 6.69 13.37 -16.29
N LEU A 5 6.02 12.69 -17.22
CA LEU A 5 5.43 11.38 -16.97
C LEU A 5 6.52 10.37 -16.55
N ILE A 6 6.33 9.72 -15.40
CA ILE A 6 7.19 8.64 -14.90
C ILE A 6 6.56 7.29 -15.21
N LYS A 7 5.25 7.17 -14.95
CA LYS A 7 4.53 5.90 -15.07
C LYS A 7 3.09 6.15 -15.49
N LYS A 8 2.66 5.44 -16.52
CA LYS A 8 1.25 5.35 -16.89
C LYS A 8 0.66 4.13 -16.21
N GLY A 9 -0.31 4.34 -15.31
CA GLY A 9 -0.92 3.27 -14.53
C GLY A 9 -2.36 2.98 -14.92
N ALA A 10 -2.85 1.81 -14.54
CA ALA A 10 -4.25 1.46 -14.77
C ALA A 10 -5.22 2.38 -14.01
N GLU A 11 -4.85 2.83 -12.81
CA GLU A 11 -5.70 3.66 -11.92
C GLU A 11 -5.34 5.14 -11.96
N ALA A 12 -4.05 5.46 -12.11
CA ALA A 12 -3.55 6.83 -12.12
C ALA A 12 -2.23 6.94 -12.89
N ASP A 13 -2.00 8.09 -13.49
CA ASP A 13 -0.73 8.48 -14.09
C ASP A 13 0.13 9.20 -13.07
N ILE A 14 1.42 8.91 -13.05
CA ILE A 14 2.41 9.45 -12.12
C ILE A 14 3.37 10.35 -12.85
N TYR A 15 3.46 11.59 -12.42
CA TYR A 15 4.36 12.59 -12.98
C TYR A 15 5.38 13.05 -11.94
N PHE A 16 6.62 13.24 -12.38
CA PHE A 16 7.60 14.00 -11.61
C PHE A 16 7.36 15.50 -11.85
N THR A 17 7.34 16.27 -10.78
CA THR A 17 7.12 17.73 -10.83
C THR A 17 7.88 18.43 -9.71
N THR A 18 7.62 19.71 -9.51
CA THR A 18 8.09 20.49 -8.36
C THR A 18 6.92 21.18 -7.70
N TRP A 19 6.95 21.28 -6.38
CA TRP A 19 5.99 22.02 -5.57
C TRP A 19 6.73 22.94 -4.58
N ALA A 20 6.50 24.22 -4.68
CA ALA A 20 7.20 25.22 -3.85
C ALA A 20 8.75 25.01 -3.82
N GLY A 21 9.35 24.76 -4.98
CA GLY A 21 10.79 24.54 -5.12
C GLY A 21 11.30 23.14 -4.71
N ARG A 22 10.42 22.25 -4.21
CA ARG A 22 10.78 20.88 -3.81
C ARG A 22 10.43 19.87 -4.88
N LYS A 23 11.21 18.79 -5.01
CA LYS A 23 10.86 17.63 -5.84
C LYS A 23 9.53 17.04 -5.36
N ALA A 24 8.62 16.78 -6.29
CA ALA A 24 7.28 16.29 -5.99
C ALA A 24 6.81 15.25 -7.01
N ILE A 25 5.82 14.49 -6.61
CA ILE A 25 5.02 13.61 -7.47
C ILE A 25 3.63 14.22 -7.61
N SER A 26 3.15 14.31 -8.84
CA SER A 26 1.74 14.51 -9.15
C SER A 26 1.14 13.16 -9.57
N LYS A 27 0.15 12.68 -8.82
CA LYS A 27 -0.63 11.47 -9.11
C LYS A 27 -2.01 11.89 -9.58
N ILE A 28 -2.33 11.63 -10.85
CA ILE A 28 -3.59 12.04 -11.49
C ILE A 28 -4.38 10.80 -11.88
N ARG A 29 -5.60 10.67 -11.37
CA ARG A 29 -6.48 9.55 -11.73
C ARG A 29 -7.11 9.78 -13.09
N ALA A 30 -6.80 8.90 -14.05
CA ALA A 30 -7.33 8.96 -15.38
C ALA A 30 -8.83 8.61 -15.43
N PRO A 31 -9.64 9.31 -16.27
CA PRO A 31 -11.02 8.95 -16.54
C PRO A 31 -11.14 7.52 -17.09
N LYS A 32 -12.22 6.83 -16.73
CA LYS A 32 -12.50 5.50 -17.25
C LYS A 32 -13.60 5.56 -18.31
N PRO A 33 -13.29 5.27 -19.60
CA PRO A 33 -14.24 5.45 -20.70
C PRO A 33 -15.47 4.55 -20.62
N TYR A 34 -15.39 3.44 -19.86
CA TYR A 34 -16.52 2.50 -19.66
C TYR A 34 -17.48 2.93 -18.54
N ARG A 35 -17.20 4.05 -17.84
CA ARG A 35 -18.07 4.57 -16.77
C ARG A 35 -18.86 5.77 -17.27
N HIS A 36 -20.07 5.94 -16.73
CA HIS A 36 -20.80 7.18 -16.92
C HIS A 36 -20.00 8.37 -16.37
N VAL A 37 -19.93 9.47 -17.11
CA VAL A 37 -19.00 10.61 -16.84
C VAL A 37 -19.14 11.17 -15.43
N GLU A 38 -20.36 11.40 -14.95
CA GLU A 38 -20.61 11.97 -13.61
C GLU A 38 -20.26 10.98 -12.50
N LEU A 39 -20.56 9.69 -12.69
CA LEU A 39 -20.19 8.64 -11.77
C LEU A 39 -18.66 8.51 -11.68
N ASP A 40 -17.97 8.50 -12.83
CA ASP A 40 -16.51 8.43 -12.87
C ASP A 40 -15.87 9.62 -12.15
N ARG A 41 -16.37 10.84 -12.40
CA ARG A 41 -15.90 12.06 -11.71
C ARG A 41 -16.07 11.94 -10.19
N THR A 42 -17.22 11.48 -9.74
CA THR A 42 -17.52 11.32 -8.31
C THR A 42 -16.60 10.28 -7.65
N ILE A 43 -16.42 9.12 -8.28
CA ILE A 43 -15.54 8.06 -7.80
C ILE A 43 -14.09 8.54 -7.73
N ARG A 44 -13.57 9.18 -8.77
CA ARG A 44 -12.19 9.70 -8.79
C ARG A 44 -11.97 10.74 -7.70
N LYS A 45 -12.91 11.70 -7.55
CA LYS A 45 -12.88 12.69 -6.47
C LYS A 45 -12.80 12.04 -5.08
N GLN A 46 -13.71 11.11 -4.79
CA GLN A 46 -13.77 10.44 -3.49
C GLN A 46 -12.49 9.62 -3.21
N ARG A 47 -12.00 8.87 -4.22
CA ARG A 47 -10.77 8.08 -4.09
C ARG A 47 -9.54 8.96 -3.86
N THR A 48 -9.45 10.12 -4.52
CA THR A 48 -8.36 11.08 -4.35
C THR A 48 -8.31 11.63 -2.92
N ILE A 49 -9.45 12.09 -2.40
CA ILE A 49 -9.56 12.59 -1.02
C ILE A 49 -9.22 11.49 -0.02
N ARG A 50 -9.77 10.29 -0.21
CA ARG A 50 -9.58 9.15 0.69
C ARG A 50 -8.10 8.74 0.75
N GLU A 51 -7.44 8.62 -0.39
CA GLU A 51 -6.02 8.27 -0.47
C GLU A 51 -5.14 9.27 0.28
N ALA A 52 -5.32 10.56 0.06
CA ALA A 52 -4.58 11.61 0.76
C ALA A 52 -4.81 11.58 2.29
N ASN A 53 -6.04 11.29 2.70
CA ASN A 53 -6.38 11.16 4.12
C ASN A 53 -5.69 9.94 4.74
N PHE A 54 -5.70 8.77 4.08
CA PHE A 54 -5.03 7.58 4.58
C PHE A 54 -3.52 7.76 4.70
N MET A 55 -2.86 8.41 3.73
CA MET A 55 -1.44 8.77 3.85
C MET A 55 -1.17 9.60 5.11
N SER A 56 -2.00 10.60 5.36
CA SER A 56 -1.85 11.49 6.53
C SER A 56 -2.10 10.75 7.84
N ILE A 57 -3.09 9.86 7.90
CA ILE A 57 -3.43 9.08 9.09
C ILE A 57 -2.34 8.04 9.37
N ALA A 58 -1.86 7.33 8.35
CA ALA A 58 -0.78 6.37 8.46
C ALA A 58 0.50 7.03 9.04
N LYS A 59 0.84 8.22 8.54
CA LYS A 59 1.98 9.00 9.06
C LYS A 59 1.83 9.34 10.54
N LYS A 60 0.64 9.76 10.99
CA LYS A 60 0.35 10.03 12.41
C LYS A 60 0.45 8.78 13.28
N ALA A 61 0.20 7.61 12.72
CA ALA A 61 0.34 6.31 13.39
C ALA A 61 1.78 5.77 13.39
N GLY A 62 2.76 6.54 12.92
CA GLY A 62 4.19 6.15 12.91
C GLY A 62 4.59 5.32 11.69
N ILE A 63 3.78 5.29 10.63
CA ILE A 63 4.10 4.68 9.36
C ILE A 63 4.60 5.79 8.42
N GLU A 64 5.86 5.70 7.97
CA GLU A 64 6.36 6.64 6.99
C GLU A 64 5.59 6.49 5.66
N SER A 65 5.01 7.60 5.22
CA SER A 65 4.32 7.76 3.93
C SER A 65 4.70 9.11 3.32
N PRO A 66 4.53 9.36 2.02
CA PRO A 66 4.83 10.66 1.44
C PRO A 66 4.04 11.78 2.12
N TYR A 67 4.67 12.95 2.29
CA TYR A 67 3.93 14.16 2.67
C TYR A 67 3.00 14.57 1.54
N VAL A 68 1.72 14.76 1.85
CA VAL A 68 0.75 15.32 0.90
C VAL A 68 0.90 16.84 0.94
N TYR A 69 1.26 17.44 -0.20
CA TYR A 69 1.43 18.88 -0.32
C TYR A 69 0.14 19.58 -0.78
N PHE A 70 -0.58 18.95 -1.69
CA PHE A 70 -1.80 19.52 -2.25
C PHE A 70 -2.74 18.41 -2.75
N VAL A 71 -4.03 18.65 -2.64
CA VAL A 71 -5.07 17.76 -3.16
C VAL A 71 -6.01 18.58 -4.00
N ASP A 72 -6.19 18.20 -5.27
CA ASP A 72 -7.21 18.74 -6.16
C ASP A 72 -8.28 17.68 -6.47
N PRO A 73 -9.38 17.66 -5.72
CA PRO A 73 -10.45 16.69 -5.96
C PRO A 73 -11.18 16.89 -7.29
N LYS A 74 -11.15 18.11 -7.86
CA LYS A 74 -11.81 18.42 -9.14
C LYS A 74 -11.07 17.75 -10.30
N ASN A 75 -9.74 17.85 -10.30
CA ASN A 75 -8.88 17.23 -11.31
C ASN A 75 -8.42 15.83 -10.92
N ALA A 76 -8.86 15.33 -9.75
CA ALA A 76 -8.47 14.03 -9.19
C ALA A 76 -6.95 13.87 -9.06
N GLU A 77 -6.27 14.92 -8.60
CA GLU A 77 -4.83 15.04 -8.46
C GLU A 77 -4.42 15.09 -6.99
N ILE A 78 -3.30 14.40 -6.67
CA ILE A 78 -2.56 14.53 -5.41
C ILE A 78 -1.15 14.95 -5.74
N ILE A 79 -0.68 16.07 -5.18
CA ILE A 79 0.74 16.45 -5.20
C ILE A 79 1.35 16.06 -3.86
N MET A 80 2.41 15.26 -3.90
CA MET A 80 3.03 14.69 -2.72
C MET A 80 4.55 14.65 -2.83
N GLU A 81 5.21 14.36 -1.72
CA GLU A 81 6.66 14.19 -1.63
C GLU A 81 7.19 13.18 -2.64
N PHE A 82 8.26 13.57 -3.35
CA PHE A 82 9.05 12.62 -4.12
C PHE A 82 10.02 11.90 -3.18
N ILE A 83 9.88 10.58 -3.06
CA ILE A 83 10.78 9.76 -2.23
C ILE A 83 11.96 9.31 -3.10
N GLU A 84 13.15 9.79 -2.74
CA GLU A 84 14.40 9.49 -3.45
C GLU A 84 15.03 8.21 -2.86
N GLY A 85 14.65 7.05 -3.41
CA GLY A 85 15.07 5.77 -2.87
C GLY A 85 14.95 4.64 -3.87
N ARG A 86 15.14 3.41 -3.40
CA ARG A 86 15.02 2.18 -4.18
C ARG A 86 13.71 1.48 -3.85
N ASN A 87 13.04 0.95 -4.87
CA ASN A 87 11.86 0.13 -4.63
C ASN A 87 12.24 -1.14 -3.86
N VAL A 88 11.47 -1.47 -2.83
CA VAL A 88 11.78 -2.60 -1.95
C VAL A 88 11.71 -3.93 -2.69
N LYS A 89 10.87 -4.07 -3.72
CA LYS A 89 10.82 -5.28 -4.55
C LYS A 89 12.18 -5.65 -5.16
N ASP A 90 13.06 -4.64 -5.41
CA ASP A 90 14.36 -4.84 -6.06
C ASP A 90 15.50 -5.08 -5.05
N VAL A 91 15.24 -4.80 -3.75
CA VAL A 91 16.28 -4.83 -2.70
C VAL A 91 15.82 -5.49 -1.41
N ILE A 92 14.82 -6.33 -1.49
CA ILE A 92 14.21 -6.99 -0.33
C ILE A 92 15.27 -7.78 0.48
N THR A 93 15.17 -7.66 1.80
CA THR A 93 16.00 -8.38 2.77
C THR A 93 15.15 -8.90 3.91
N PRO A 94 15.62 -9.86 4.73
CA PRO A 94 14.90 -10.32 5.91
C PRO A 94 14.54 -9.18 6.88
N ALA A 95 15.41 -8.18 7.04
CA ALA A 95 15.17 -7.01 7.86
C ALA A 95 14.02 -6.14 7.31
N LEU A 96 13.98 -5.92 5.98
CA LEU A 96 12.88 -5.20 5.34
C LEU A 96 11.56 -5.97 5.44
N CYS A 97 11.57 -7.31 5.33
CA CYS A 97 10.36 -8.12 5.55
C CYS A 97 9.80 -7.89 6.96
N ARG A 98 10.67 -7.86 7.98
CA ARG A 98 10.27 -7.57 9.36
C ARG A 98 9.68 -6.17 9.53
N GLU A 99 10.30 -5.16 8.92
CA GLU A 99 9.77 -3.78 8.98
C GLU A 99 8.43 -3.63 8.25
N ILE A 100 8.24 -4.30 7.10
CA ILE A 100 6.95 -4.36 6.41
C ILE A 100 5.90 -4.98 7.34
N GLY A 101 6.25 -6.06 8.05
CA GLY A 101 5.36 -6.67 9.05
C GLY A 101 4.94 -5.71 10.17
N ARG A 102 5.89 -4.93 10.69
CA ARG A 102 5.60 -3.88 11.69
C ARG A 102 4.64 -2.83 11.15
N TYR A 103 4.90 -2.32 9.94
CA TYR A 103 4.04 -1.29 9.30
C TYR A 103 2.64 -1.82 9.05
N SER A 104 2.52 -3.07 8.57
CA SER A 104 1.23 -3.72 8.37
C SER A 104 0.43 -3.83 9.67
N ALA A 105 1.09 -4.22 10.77
CA ALA A 105 0.44 -4.33 12.07
C ALA A 105 0.02 -2.96 12.63
N LEU A 106 0.84 -1.91 12.46
CA LEU A 106 0.47 -0.54 12.83
C LEU A 106 -0.76 -0.06 12.04
N LEU A 107 -0.79 -0.32 10.73
CA LEU A 107 -1.92 0.04 9.88
C LEU A 107 -3.21 -0.65 10.33
N HIS A 108 -3.14 -1.96 10.57
CA HIS A 108 -4.27 -2.75 11.06
C HIS A 108 -4.68 -2.40 12.50
N SER A 109 -3.77 -1.84 13.32
CA SER A 109 -4.10 -1.41 14.68
C SER A 109 -5.00 -0.17 14.71
N ILE A 110 -5.02 0.59 13.64
CA ILE A 110 -5.90 1.75 13.42
C ILE A 110 -7.05 1.43 12.45
N ASN A 111 -7.36 0.14 12.29
CA ASN A 111 -8.45 -0.38 11.46
C ASN A 111 -8.34 -0.01 9.96
N ILE A 112 -7.14 0.22 9.44
CA ILE A 112 -6.92 0.46 8.02
C ILE A 112 -6.37 -0.81 7.37
N VAL A 113 -7.08 -1.31 6.36
CA VAL A 113 -6.64 -2.35 5.43
C VAL A 113 -6.06 -1.65 4.21
N HIS A 114 -4.85 -2.08 3.78
CA HIS A 114 -4.17 -1.44 2.65
C HIS A 114 -4.84 -1.77 1.31
N GLY A 115 -5.26 -3.01 1.13
CA GLY A 115 -5.95 -3.50 -0.06
C GLY A 115 -5.03 -3.81 -1.25
N ASP A 116 -3.75 -3.41 -1.19
CA ASP A 116 -2.70 -3.73 -2.18
C ASP A 116 -1.34 -3.82 -1.49
N LEU A 117 -1.25 -4.60 -0.42
CA LEU A 117 -0.04 -4.74 0.39
C LEU A 117 1.00 -5.59 -0.32
N THR A 118 1.84 -4.94 -1.13
CA THR A 118 2.90 -5.59 -1.92
C THR A 118 4.24 -4.90 -1.72
N THR A 119 5.35 -5.62 -1.98
CA THR A 119 6.70 -5.04 -1.89
C THR A 119 6.94 -3.91 -2.88
N SER A 120 6.15 -3.82 -3.95
CA SER A 120 6.20 -2.75 -4.94
C SER A 120 5.71 -1.41 -4.40
N ASN A 121 4.90 -1.42 -3.34
CA ASN A 121 4.35 -0.23 -2.69
C ASN A 121 5.23 0.29 -1.55
N PHE A 122 6.48 -0.18 -1.47
CA PHE A 122 7.46 0.33 -0.52
C PHE A 122 8.71 0.86 -1.21
N ILE A 123 9.21 1.98 -0.70
CA ILE A 123 10.53 2.53 -1.06
C ILE A 123 11.40 2.58 0.18
N ILE A 124 12.67 2.20 0.03
CA ILE A 124 13.70 2.41 1.05
C ILE A 124 14.58 3.60 0.65
N ASP A 125 14.50 4.67 1.43
CA ASP A 125 15.33 5.87 1.33
C ASP A 125 16.32 5.87 2.49
N LYS A 126 17.59 5.54 2.23
CA LYS A 126 18.64 5.33 3.25
C LYS A 126 18.21 4.25 4.25
N LYS A 127 17.66 4.64 5.41
CA LYS A 127 17.14 3.75 6.45
C LYS A 127 15.63 3.91 6.67
N ARG A 128 14.97 4.80 5.91
CA ARG A 128 13.55 5.12 6.03
C ARG A 128 12.74 4.25 5.08
N LEU A 129 11.96 3.32 5.61
CA LEU A 129 10.99 2.56 4.84
C LEU A 129 9.73 3.41 4.65
N VAL A 130 9.32 3.66 3.42
CA VAL A 130 8.16 4.51 3.09
C VAL A 130 7.11 3.67 2.38
N LEU A 131 5.90 3.64 2.92
CA LEU A 131 4.73 3.00 2.32
C LEU A 131 4.03 3.97 1.38
N LEU A 132 3.80 3.53 0.16
CA LEU A 132 3.15 4.27 -0.91
C LEU A 132 1.73 3.76 -1.17
N ASP A 133 0.99 4.50 -1.98
CA ASP A 133 -0.23 4.10 -2.69
C ASP A 133 -1.36 3.51 -1.81
N PHE A 134 -2.06 4.40 -1.13
CA PHE A 134 -3.26 4.07 -0.35
C PHE A 134 -4.56 4.09 -1.18
N GLY A 135 -4.45 3.97 -2.51
CA GLY A 135 -5.57 4.12 -3.44
C GLY A 135 -6.66 3.04 -3.32
N LEU A 136 -6.34 1.88 -2.74
CA LEU A 136 -7.27 0.79 -2.45
C LEU A 136 -7.54 0.60 -0.96
N SER A 137 -7.00 1.47 -0.10
CA SER A 137 -7.16 1.36 1.34
C SER A 137 -8.58 1.70 1.79
N TYR A 138 -9.01 1.04 2.87
CA TYR A 138 -10.32 1.24 3.48
C TYR A 138 -10.30 0.92 4.97
N TYR A 139 -11.29 1.42 5.70
CA TYR A 139 -11.49 1.05 7.10
C TYR A 139 -12.19 -0.30 7.21
N SER A 140 -11.66 -1.18 8.05
CA SER A 140 -12.31 -2.43 8.44
C SER A 140 -11.84 -2.92 9.80
N GLU A 141 -12.78 -3.44 10.59
CA GLU A 141 -12.53 -4.16 11.84
C GLU A 141 -12.58 -5.69 11.64
N ARG A 142 -12.88 -6.15 10.42
CA ARG A 142 -13.04 -7.58 10.11
C ARG A 142 -11.69 -8.26 10.02
N THR A 143 -11.52 -9.34 10.77
CA THR A 143 -10.29 -10.16 10.72
C THR A 143 -10.02 -10.71 9.31
N GLU A 144 -11.06 -11.02 8.55
CA GLU A 144 -10.96 -11.55 7.19
C GLU A 144 -10.33 -10.53 6.22
N ASP A 145 -10.67 -9.24 6.34
CA ASP A 145 -10.09 -8.19 5.50
C ASP A 145 -8.60 -7.98 5.82
N VAL A 146 -8.23 -8.00 7.10
CA VAL A 146 -6.84 -7.99 7.55
C VAL A 146 -6.08 -9.22 7.04
N ALA A 147 -6.71 -10.41 7.11
CA ALA A 147 -6.11 -11.63 6.61
C ALA A 147 -5.88 -11.59 5.08
N THR A 148 -6.72 -10.85 4.34
CA THR A 148 -6.54 -10.65 2.89
C THR A 148 -5.26 -9.87 2.58
N ASP A 149 -4.94 -8.81 3.33
CA ASP A 149 -3.66 -8.09 3.20
C ASP A 149 -2.47 -9.01 3.51
N LEU A 150 -2.55 -9.80 4.60
CA LEU A 150 -1.48 -10.73 4.95
C LEU A 150 -1.31 -11.86 3.93
N ARG A 151 -2.40 -12.34 3.34
CA ARG A 151 -2.35 -13.32 2.27
C ARG A 151 -1.67 -12.76 1.03
N LEU A 152 -2.00 -11.54 0.65
CA LEU A 152 -1.41 -10.89 -0.52
C LEU A 152 0.10 -10.74 -0.38
N ILE A 153 0.58 -10.19 0.74
CA ILE A 153 2.03 -10.05 0.94
C ILE A 153 2.74 -11.39 1.06
N LYS A 154 2.12 -12.42 1.67
CA LYS A 154 2.63 -13.79 1.72
C LYS A 154 2.84 -14.34 0.31
N GLU A 155 1.86 -14.18 -0.57
CA GLU A 155 1.91 -14.64 -1.95
C GLU A 155 3.02 -13.91 -2.74
N VAL A 156 3.14 -12.59 -2.57
CA VAL A 156 4.22 -11.78 -3.18
C VAL A 156 5.59 -12.21 -2.70
N LEU A 157 5.77 -12.42 -1.39
CA LEU A 157 7.06 -12.87 -0.83
C LEU A 157 7.42 -14.28 -1.32
N ALA A 158 6.46 -15.17 -1.44
CA ALA A 158 6.69 -16.55 -1.89
C ALA A 158 6.98 -16.63 -3.41
N SER A 159 6.37 -15.79 -4.23
CA SER A 159 6.50 -15.83 -5.69
C SER A 159 7.66 -14.97 -6.22
N ALA A 160 7.67 -13.69 -5.84
CA ALA A 160 8.64 -12.73 -6.38
C ALA A 160 9.99 -12.73 -5.62
N HIS A 161 10.02 -13.22 -4.38
CA HIS A 161 11.19 -13.11 -3.50
C HIS A 161 11.69 -14.46 -2.96
N ILE A 162 11.61 -15.51 -3.76
CA ILE A 162 11.98 -16.89 -3.41
C ILE A 162 13.43 -17.02 -2.89
N ARG A 163 14.31 -16.10 -3.28
CA ARG A 163 15.72 -16.10 -2.83
C ARG A 163 15.88 -15.66 -1.37
N VAL A 164 14.89 -14.99 -0.79
CA VAL A 164 14.91 -14.54 0.61
C VAL A 164 14.27 -15.62 1.46
N ARG A 165 15.08 -16.59 1.91
CA ARG A 165 14.59 -17.68 2.77
C ARG A 165 13.94 -17.14 4.04
N GLY A 166 12.79 -17.68 4.40
CA GLY A 166 12.07 -17.26 5.60
C GLY A 166 11.48 -15.83 5.52
N ALA A 167 11.26 -15.28 4.32
CA ALA A 167 10.78 -13.91 4.14
C ALA A 167 9.45 -13.66 4.87
N PHE A 168 8.49 -14.59 4.75
CA PHE A 168 7.19 -14.44 5.40
C PHE A 168 7.29 -14.64 6.92
N GLU A 169 8.13 -15.54 7.41
CA GLU A 169 8.40 -15.71 8.84
C GLU A 169 8.96 -14.42 9.46
N ARG A 170 9.88 -13.75 8.78
CA ARG A 170 10.40 -12.43 9.21
C ARG A 170 9.33 -11.35 9.20
N PHE A 171 8.46 -11.35 8.20
CA PHE A 171 7.29 -10.48 8.18
C PHE A 171 6.39 -10.73 9.40
N VAL A 172 6.08 -11.99 9.69
CA VAL A 172 5.25 -12.38 10.85
C VAL A 172 5.90 -11.97 12.17
N GLU A 173 7.22 -12.13 12.33
CA GLU A 173 7.95 -11.63 13.53
C GLU A 173 7.73 -10.12 13.73
N GLY A 174 7.83 -9.34 12.65
CA GLY A 174 7.56 -7.90 12.68
C GLY A 174 6.12 -7.59 13.04
N TYR A 175 5.18 -8.32 12.47
CA TYR A 175 3.76 -8.16 12.75
C TYR A 175 3.42 -8.48 14.22
N VAL A 176 3.93 -9.60 14.74
CA VAL A 176 3.75 -10.03 16.14
C VAL A 176 4.29 -8.98 17.12
N SER A 177 5.40 -8.32 16.78
CA SER A 177 6.02 -7.32 17.67
C SER A 177 5.11 -6.12 17.98
N ILE A 178 4.10 -5.88 17.16
CA ILE A 178 3.10 -4.79 17.32
C ILE A 178 1.74 -5.36 17.73
N ALA A 179 1.23 -6.35 17.00
CA ALA A 179 -0.14 -6.87 17.18
C ALA A 179 -0.25 -7.88 18.35
N GLY A 180 0.87 -8.44 18.77
CA GLY A 180 0.93 -9.52 19.75
C GLY A 180 0.63 -10.89 19.13
N LYS A 181 1.14 -11.95 19.79
CA LYS A 181 1.07 -13.33 19.27
C LYS A 181 -0.37 -13.81 19.08
N LYS A 182 -1.22 -13.69 20.11
CA LYS A 182 -2.61 -14.21 20.09
C LYS A 182 -3.43 -13.64 18.92
N LYS A 183 -3.34 -12.31 18.68
CA LYS A 183 -4.06 -11.66 17.58
C LYS A 183 -3.51 -12.12 16.23
N THR A 184 -2.18 -12.21 16.10
CA THR A 184 -1.53 -12.65 14.87
C THR A 184 -1.89 -14.09 14.52
N ASP A 185 -1.86 -15.01 15.47
CA ASP A 185 -2.21 -16.42 15.27
C ASP A 185 -3.64 -16.56 14.71
N ARG A 186 -4.61 -15.83 15.27
CA ARG A 186 -5.99 -15.79 14.77
C ARG A 186 -6.08 -15.27 13.33
N ILE A 187 -5.31 -14.22 12.99
CA ILE A 187 -5.32 -13.69 11.61
C ILE A 187 -4.70 -14.71 10.65
N LEU A 188 -3.62 -15.40 11.06
CA LEU A 188 -2.97 -16.43 10.24
C LEU A 188 -3.85 -17.67 10.02
N GLU A 189 -4.74 -18.01 10.97
CA GLU A 189 -5.78 -19.01 10.77
C GLU A 189 -6.74 -18.59 9.65
N ASN A 190 -7.23 -17.35 9.67
CA ASN A 190 -8.08 -16.83 8.60
C ASN A 190 -7.34 -16.82 7.24
N VAL A 191 -6.03 -16.50 7.21
CA VAL A 191 -5.23 -16.60 5.98
C VAL A 191 -5.29 -18.02 5.40
N ARG A 192 -5.11 -19.06 6.24
CA ARG A 192 -5.17 -20.47 5.82
C ARG A 192 -6.55 -20.84 5.28
N GLU A 193 -7.61 -20.40 5.93
CA GLU A 193 -9.00 -20.63 5.48
C GLU A 193 -9.25 -20.00 4.10
N ILE A 194 -8.81 -18.75 3.88
CA ILE A 194 -8.95 -18.08 2.58
C ILE A 194 -8.17 -18.84 1.50
N GLU A 195 -6.93 -19.30 1.80
CA GLU A 195 -6.13 -20.09 0.87
C GLU A 195 -6.77 -21.43 0.51
N GLN A 196 -7.43 -22.09 1.46
CA GLN A 196 -8.16 -23.33 1.22
C GLN A 196 -9.37 -23.11 0.30
N ARG A 197 -10.22 -22.12 0.59
CA ARG A 197 -11.38 -21.77 -0.24
C ARG A 197 -10.96 -21.45 -1.69
N GLY A 198 -9.86 -20.73 -1.88
CA GLY A 198 -9.35 -20.39 -3.22
C GLY A 198 -8.84 -21.60 -4.03
N ARG A 199 -8.40 -22.69 -3.38
CA ARG A 199 -8.02 -23.94 -4.07
C ARG A 199 -9.24 -24.69 -4.60
N TYR A 200 -10.31 -24.76 -3.84
CA TYR A 200 -11.54 -25.43 -4.26
C TYR A 200 -12.26 -24.70 -5.39
N ALA A 201 -12.22 -23.38 -5.45
CA ALA A 201 -12.81 -22.60 -6.53
C ALA A 201 -12.10 -22.73 -7.90
N ARG A 202 -10.88 -23.30 -7.94
CA ARG A 202 -10.12 -23.54 -9.18
C ARG A 202 -10.31 -24.96 -9.74
N VAL A 203 -11.06 -25.81 -9.07
CA VAL A 203 -11.25 -27.24 -9.45
C VAL A 203 -12.64 -27.48 -10.07
N THR A 204 -13.48 -26.45 -10.12
CA THR A 204 -14.78 -26.44 -10.83
C THR A 204 -14.69 -25.54 -12.05
#